data_2b158812dc1a169af9a39549247100cc
#
_entry.id   2b158812dc1a169af9a39549247100cc
#
_cell.length_a   1.000
_cell.length_b   1.000
_cell.length_c   1.000
_cell.angle_alpha   90.00
_cell.angle_beta   90.00
_cell.angle_gamma   90.00
#
_symmetry.space_group_name_H-M   'P 1'
#
loop_
_entity.id
_entity.type
_entity.pdbx_description
1 polymer ?
#
loop_
_entity_poly.entity_id
_entity_poly.type
_entity_poly.pdbx_seq_one_letter_code
_entity_poly.pdbx_strand_id
1 'polypeptide(L)'
;MTYFILSRRLRPQDLNWLQRSDEPHLVVFGQGLLSDFAPVDQKTVVYALQEEVKETGLVPQFEGKVELKNGGDLVDLMIGAQLVHL
;
A
#
# COMPACT_ATOMS: atom_id res chain seq x y z
N MET A 1 -4.93 -2.09 14.71
CA MET A 1 -4.76 -1.54 13.35
C MET A 1 -4.03 -2.56 12.49
N THR A 2 -4.51 -2.79 11.29
CA THR A 2 -3.96 -3.80 10.39
C THR A 2 -3.35 -3.14 9.16
N TYR A 3 -2.11 -3.51 8.84
CA TYR A 3 -1.43 -3.08 7.62
C TYR A 3 -1.30 -4.27 6.68
N PHE A 4 -1.78 -4.11 5.47
CA PHE A 4 -1.64 -5.12 4.41
C PHE A 4 -0.40 -4.81 3.60
N ILE A 5 0.45 -5.82 3.39
CA ILE A 5 1.71 -5.69 2.66
C ILE A 5 1.53 -6.32 1.28
N LEU A 6 1.79 -5.55 0.24
CA LEU A 6 1.65 -5.99 -1.14
C LEU A 6 2.98 -5.83 -1.87
N SER A 7 3.60 -6.95 -2.22
CA SER A 7 4.87 -6.96 -2.98
C SER A 7 4.70 -7.49 -4.40
N ARG A 8 3.47 -7.68 -4.83
CA ARG A 8 3.09 -8.11 -6.18
C ARG A 8 1.93 -7.25 -6.66
N ARG A 9 1.52 -7.42 -7.92
CA ARG A 9 0.37 -6.69 -8.44
C ARG A 9 -0.90 -7.05 -7.67
N LEU A 10 -1.71 -6.04 -7.41
CA LEU A 10 -2.99 -6.19 -6.74
C LEU A 10 -3.94 -7.05 -7.57
N ARG A 11 -4.55 -8.04 -6.94
CA ARG A 11 -5.53 -8.92 -7.59
C ARG A 11 -6.94 -8.59 -7.07
N PRO A 12 -7.99 -8.93 -7.84
CA PRO A 12 -9.37 -8.68 -7.38
C PRO A 12 -9.69 -9.30 -6.02
N GLN A 13 -9.14 -10.48 -5.72
CA GLN A 13 -9.38 -11.13 -4.43
C GLN A 13 -8.76 -10.37 -3.26
N ASP A 14 -7.72 -9.58 -3.49
CA ASP A 14 -7.11 -8.77 -2.43
C ASP A 14 -8.04 -7.66 -1.96
N LEU A 15 -8.90 -7.17 -2.86
CA LEU A 15 -9.88 -6.14 -2.52
C LEU A 15 -10.86 -6.59 -1.45
N ASN A 16 -11.17 -7.88 -1.42
CA ASN A 16 -12.08 -8.44 -0.40
C ASN A 16 -11.51 -8.27 1.00
N TRP A 17 -10.20 -8.46 1.17
CA TRP A 17 -9.55 -8.26 2.45
C TRP A 17 -9.58 -6.80 2.87
N LEU A 18 -9.32 -5.91 1.94
CA LEU A 18 -9.32 -4.47 2.21
C LEU A 18 -10.71 -3.97 2.56
N GLN A 19 -11.74 -4.47 1.89
CA GLN A 19 -13.12 -4.05 2.12
C GLN A 19 -13.65 -4.51 3.47
N ARG A 20 -13.12 -5.60 4.02
CA ARG A 20 -13.53 -6.14 5.33
C ARG A 20 -12.93 -5.37 6.50
N SER A 21 -11.93 -4.54 6.26
CA SER A 21 -11.27 -3.76 7.30
C SER A 21 -11.94 -2.39 7.43
N ASP A 22 -12.07 -1.91 8.66
CA ASP A 22 -12.68 -0.60 8.92
C ASP A 22 -11.77 0.54 8.44
N GLU A 23 -10.46 0.42 8.71
CA GLU A 23 -9.47 1.40 8.28
C GLU A 23 -8.29 0.67 7.63
N PRO A 24 -8.44 0.24 6.37
CA PRO A 24 -7.38 -0.52 5.73
C PRO A 24 -6.21 0.39 5.34
N HIS A 25 -5.01 -0.09 5.66
CA HIS A 25 -3.75 0.55 5.26
C HIS A 25 -3.00 -0.44 4.38
N LEU A 26 -2.63 -0.02 3.19
CA LEU A 26 -1.93 -0.86 2.22
C LEU A 26 -0.53 -0.30 1.99
N VAL A 27 0.49 -1.12 2.21
CA VAL A 27 1.89 -0.76 1.94
C VAL A 27 2.35 -1.54 0.72
N VAL A 28 2.77 -0.85 -0.33
CA VAL A 28 3.15 -1.47 -1.60
C VAL A 28 4.66 -1.38 -1.82
N PHE A 29 5.23 -2.50 -2.28
CA PHE A 29 6.65 -2.63 -2.58
C PHE A 29 6.83 -3.32 -3.93
N GLY A 30 7.95 -3.05 -4.59
CA GLY A 30 8.34 -3.74 -5.81
C GLY A 30 7.26 -3.72 -6.88
N GLN A 31 6.85 -4.89 -7.33
CA GLN A 31 5.81 -5.03 -8.36
C GLN A 31 4.45 -4.53 -7.91
N GLY A 32 4.24 -4.36 -6.60
CA GLY A 32 3.02 -3.75 -6.09
C GLY A 32 2.81 -2.34 -6.59
N LEU A 33 3.88 -1.61 -6.92
CA LEU A 33 3.81 -0.27 -7.49
C LEU A 33 3.17 -0.25 -8.88
N LEU A 34 3.16 -1.38 -9.58
CA LEU A 34 2.56 -1.51 -10.91
C LEU A 34 1.06 -1.82 -10.87
N SER A 35 0.49 -1.92 -9.68
CA SER A 35 -0.91 -2.26 -9.50
C SER A 35 -1.83 -1.17 -10.00
N ASP A 36 -3.02 -1.57 -10.45
CA ASP A 36 -4.12 -0.64 -10.71
C ASP A 36 -4.89 -0.45 -9.40
N PHE A 37 -4.81 0.75 -8.84
CA PHE A 37 -5.47 1.09 -7.58
C PHE A 37 -6.86 1.72 -7.79
N ALA A 38 -7.32 1.84 -9.03
CA ALA A 38 -8.62 2.46 -9.31
C ALA A 38 -9.79 1.79 -8.56
N PRO A 39 -9.85 0.44 -8.44
CA PRO A 39 -10.93 -0.21 -7.70
C PRO A 39 -10.79 -0.15 -6.18
N VAL A 40 -9.69 0.39 -5.66
CA VAL A 40 -9.48 0.46 -4.21
C VAL A 40 -10.36 1.55 -3.62
N ASP A 41 -11.04 1.21 -2.51
CA ASP A 41 -11.95 2.14 -1.83
C ASP A 41 -11.19 3.37 -1.32
N GLN A 42 -11.87 4.52 -1.32
CA GLN A 42 -11.30 5.79 -0.86
C GLN A 42 -10.90 5.77 0.62
N LYS A 43 -11.50 4.91 1.41
CA LYS A 43 -11.13 4.75 2.82
C LYS A 43 -9.78 4.08 3.02
N THR A 44 -9.24 3.42 2.00
CA THR A 44 -7.95 2.75 2.06
C THR A 44 -6.84 3.76 1.88
N VAL A 45 -5.91 3.79 2.82
CA VAL A 45 -4.69 4.59 2.69
C VAL A 45 -3.60 3.71 2.10
N VAL A 46 -2.99 4.18 1.01
CA VAL A 46 -1.93 3.43 0.32
C VAL A 46 -0.60 4.15 0.56
N TYR A 47 0.39 3.40 1.04
CA TYR A 47 1.74 3.92 1.28
C TYR A 47 2.72 3.28 0.31
N ALA A 48 3.65 4.07 -0.19
CA ALA A 48 4.75 3.58 -1.01
C ALA A 48 6.07 4.11 -0.45
N LEU A 49 7.14 3.34 -0.66
CA LEU A 49 8.48 3.72 -0.21
C LEU A 49 9.05 4.77 -1.17
N GLN A 50 9.36 5.94 -0.66
CA GLN A 50 9.84 7.07 -1.47
C GLN A 50 11.10 6.74 -2.26
N GLU A 51 12.04 6.05 -1.63
CA GLU A 51 13.30 5.67 -2.27
C GLU A 51 13.07 4.73 -3.44
N GLU A 52 12.15 3.78 -3.32
CA GLU A 52 11.82 2.83 -4.36
C GLU A 52 11.17 3.52 -5.56
N VAL A 53 10.27 4.45 -5.31
CA VAL A 53 9.63 5.24 -6.36
C VAL A 53 10.66 6.04 -7.14
N LYS A 54 11.64 6.63 -6.44
CA LYS A 54 12.73 7.37 -7.08
C LYS A 54 13.62 6.47 -7.93
N GLU A 55 13.98 5.29 -7.44
CA GLU A 55 14.86 4.36 -8.13
C GLU A 55 14.22 3.78 -9.39
N THR A 56 12.95 3.43 -9.30
CA THR A 56 12.25 2.77 -10.41
C THR A 56 11.62 3.74 -11.39
N GLY A 57 11.40 4.98 -10.98
CA GLY A 57 10.63 5.95 -11.76
C GLY A 57 9.16 5.63 -11.85
N LEU A 58 8.70 4.58 -11.16
CA LEU A 58 7.30 4.17 -11.15
C LEU A 58 6.54 5.01 -10.13
N VAL A 59 5.60 5.80 -10.61
CA VAL A 59 4.70 6.55 -9.73
C VAL A 59 3.39 5.76 -9.66
N PRO A 60 2.97 5.33 -8.47
CA PRO A 60 1.69 4.64 -8.35
C PRO A 60 0.57 5.51 -8.89
N GLN A 61 -0.21 4.96 -9.81
CA GLN A 61 -1.30 5.69 -10.46
C GLN A 61 -2.53 5.70 -9.58
N PHE A 62 -2.45 6.46 -8.49
CA PHE A 62 -3.57 6.60 -7.59
C PHE A 62 -3.58 8.04 -7.09
N GLU A 63 -4.11 8.92 -7.92
CA GLU A 63 -4.05 10.35 -7.70
C GLU A 63 -4.48 10.77 -6.29
N GLY A 64 -3.56 11.40 -5.58
CA GLY A 64 -3.84 12.01 -4.30
C GLY A 64 -4.05 11.07 -3.13
N LYS A 65 -3.87 9.74 -3.32
CA LYS A 65 -4.16 8.77 -2.27
C LYS A 65 -2.99 7.89 -1.87
N VAL A 66 -1.90 7.94 -2.62
CA VAL A 66 -0.67 7.24 -2.24
C VAL A 66 0.21 8.21 -1.49
N GLU A 67 0.52 7.86 -0.24
CA GLU A 67 1.46 8.63 0.56
C GLU A 67 2.85 8.04 0.39
N LEU A 68 3.80 8.88 0.01
CA LEU A 68 5.20 8.48 -0.08
C LEU A 68 5.84 8.68 1.30
N LYS A 69 6.45 7.61 1.81
CA LYS A 69 7.14 7.63 3.10
C LYS A 69 8.56 7.11 2.94
N ASN A 70 9.49 7.61 3.72
CA ASN A 70 10.82 6.99 3.80
C ASN A 70 10.75 5.70 4.63
N GLY A 71 11.82 4.88 4.56
CA GLY A 71 11.83 3.59 5.25
C GLY A 71 11.65 3.70 6.76
N GLY A 72 12.26 4.69 7.39
CA GLY A 72 12.14 4.90 8.83
C GLY A 72 10.72 5.25 9.24
N ASP A 73 10.06 6.13 8.50
CA ASP A 73 8.68 6.52 8.79
C ASP A 73 7.71 5.36 8.61
N LEU A 74 7.91 4.53 7.56
CA LEU A 74 7.08 3.33 7.36
C LEU A 74 7.22 2.35 8.51
N VAL A 75 8.45 2.10 8.96
CA VAL A 75 8.70 1.21 10.09
C VAL A 75 7.98 1.74 11.34
N ASP A 76 8.09 3.03 11.62
CA ASP A 76 7.43 3.64 12.77
C ASP A 76 5.91 3.47 12.73
N LEU A 77 5.30 3.63 11.55
CA LEU A 77 3.86 3.42 11.39
C LEU A 77 3.44 1.98 11.65
N MET A 78 4.29 1.01 11.30
CA MET A 78 3.96 -0.39 11.41
C MET A 78 4.28 -1.01 12.77
N ILE A 79 5.03 -0.31 13.62
CA ILE A 79 5.35 -0.80 14.97
C ILE A 79 4.05 -0.96 15.77
N GLY A 80 3.86 -2.16 16.30
CA GLY A 80 2.66 -2.47 17.10
C GLY A 80 1.42 -2.80 16.28
N ALA A 81 1.49 -2.71 14.97
CA ALA A 81 0.37 -3.05 14.09
C ALA A 81 0.41 -4.53 13.70
N GLN A 82 -0.75 -5.08 13.35
CA GLN A 82 -0.84 -6.39 12.76
C GLN A 82 -0.49 -6.29 11.28
N LEU A 83 0.41 -7.15 10.80
CA LEU A 83 0.84 -7.16 9.40
C LEU A 83 0.26 -8.39 8.71
N VAL A 84 -0.35 -8.17 7.54
CA VAL A 84 -0.89 -9.23 6.71
C VAL A 84 -0.29 -9.13 5.31
N HIS A 85 0.40 -10.18 4.89
CA HIS A 85 0.97 -10.25 3.53
C HIS A 85 -0.08 -10.77 2.56
N LEU A 86 -0.32 -10.00 1.52
CA LEU A 86 -1.25 -10.37 0.46
C LEU A 86 -0.62 -11.21 -0.63
#